data_3edb9d62605b11abf6812ef92967aedb
#
_entry.id   3edb9d62605b11abf6812ef92967aedb
#
_cell.length_a   1.000
_cell.length_b   1.000
_cell.length_c   1.000
_cell.angle_alpha   90.00
_cell.angle_beta   90.00
_cell.angle_gamma   90.00
#
_symmetry.space_group_name_H-M   'P 1'
#
loop_
_entity.id
_entity.type
_entity.pdbx_description
1 polymer ?
#
loop_
_entity_poly.entity_id
_entity_poly.type
_entity_poly.pdbx_seq_one_letter_code
_entity_poly.pdbx_strand_id
1 'polypeptide(L)' 'MKQYFNHFQKETLYAGTSEINSGQIKTYNTLGIATVFLGTDNNDAGLVGVNNNSGRLGAFIGISEIGNGLLETTEK' A
#
# COMPACT_ATOMS: atom_id res chain seq x y z
N MET A 1 9.75 -2.14 13.34
CA MET A 1 9.30 -2.83 12.13
C MET A 1 8.71 -4.17 12.48
N LYS A 2 7.59 -4.51 11.88
CA LYS A 2 6.94 -5.78 12.07
C LYS A 2 6.70 -6.47 10.76
N GLN A 3 6.96 -7.77 10.73
CA GLN A 3 6.74 -8.58 9.55
C GLN A 3 6.05 -9.86 9.99
N TYR A 4 5.14 -10.33 9.19
CA TYR A 4 4.42 -11.56 9.45
C TYR A 4 4.58 -12.47 8.25
N PHE A 5 4.68 -13.75 8.47
CA PHE A 5 4.93 -14.73 7.43
C PHE A 5 3.90 -15.82 7.52
N ASN A 6 3.56 -16.42 6.39
CA ASN A 6 2.63 -17.52 6.38
C ASN A 6 3.39 -18.82 6.64
N HIS A 7 2.64 -19.92 6.61
CA HIS A 7 3.10 -21.27 6.84
C HIS A 7 4.21 -21.68 5.86
N PHE A 8 4.31 -21.04 4.69
CA PHE A 8 5.34 -21.34 3.71
C PHE A 8 6.53 -20.37 3.82
N GLN A 9 6.64 -19.61 4.90
CA GLN A 9 7.71 -18.65 5.13
C GLN A 9 7.66 -17.48 4.15
N LYS A 10 6.51 -17.19 3.57
CA LYS A 10 6.35 -16.04 2.72
C LYS A 10 5.78 -14.90 3.52
N GLU A 11 6.31 -13.71 3.30
CA GLU A 11 5.85 -12.53 4.02
C GLU A 11 4.42 -12.22 3.64
N THR A 12 3.57 -11.98 4.63
CA THR A 12 2.18 -11.64 4.40
C THR A 12 1.85 -10.22 4.79
N LEU A 13 2.63 -9.63 5.70
CA LEU A 13 2.38 -8.27 6.15
C LEU A 13 3.68 -7.62 6.57
N TYR A 14 3.84 -6.36 6.20
CA TYR A 14 4.95 -5.54 6.62
C TYR A 14 4.41 -4.25 7.21
N ALA A 15 4.90 -3.88 8.38
CA ALA A 15 4.58 -2.59 8.99
C ALA A 15 5.90 -1.96 9.40
N GLY A 16 6.18 -0.79 8.90
CA GLY A 16 7.46 -0.17 9.20
C GLY A 16 7.63 1.16 8.52
N THR A 17 8.85 1.44 8.11
CA THR A 17 9.22 2.73 7.53
C THR A 17 9.44 2.58 6.03
N SER A 18 8.91 3.51 5.27
CA SER A 18 9.07 3.52 3.82
C SER A 18 10.39 4.16 3.44
N GLU A 19 10.68 4.19 2.14
CA GLU A 19 11.88 4.81 1.62
C GLU A 19 11.96 6.30 1.90
N ILE A 20 10.81 6.93 2.12
CA ILE A 20 10.77 8.36 2.43
C ILE A 20 10.68 8.61 3.94
N ASN A 21 11.00 7.60 4.75
CA ASN A 21 11.05 7.71 6.21
C ASN A 21 9.70 7.94 6.87
N SER A 22 8.63 7.53 6.22
CA SER A 22 7.29 7.63 6.78
C SER A 22 6.74 6.24 7.04
N GLY A 23 5.70 6.16 7.83
CA GLY A 23 5.11 4.87 8.18
C GLY A 23 4.39 4.23 7.01
N GLN A 24 4.40 2.91 6.96
CA GLN A 24 3.64 2.19 5.94
C GLN A 24 3.27 0.80 6.42
N ILE A 25 2.19 0.29 5.86
CA ILE A 25 1.75 -1.09 6.06
C ILE A 25 1.45 -1.66 4.70
N LYS A 26 1.90 -2.89 4.45
CA LYS A 26 1.62 -3.58 3.18
C LYS A 26 1.15 -4.99 3.48
N THR A 27 0.25 -5.48 2.64
CA THR A 27 -0.11 -6.90 2.66
C THR A 27 0.35 -7.52 1.36
N TYR A 28 0.58 -8.83 1.39
CA TYR A 28 1.08 -9.56 0.23
C TYR A 28 0.20 -10.79 -0.01
N ASN A 29 0.03 -11.15 -1.26
CA ASN A 29 -0.71 -12.36 -1.58
C ASN A 29 0.24 -13.56 -1.58
N THR A 30 -0.27 -14.73 -1.92
CA THR A 30 0.53 -15.95 -1.87
C THR A 30 1.64 -15.97 -2.90
N LEU A 31 1.60 -15.09 -3.89
CA LEU A 31 2.65 -14.99 -4.90
C LEU A 31 3.72 -13.97 -4.51
N GLY A 32 3.57 -13.32 -3.34
CA GLY A 32 4.52 -12.33 -2.91
C GLY A 32 4.29 -10.94 -3.47
N ILE A 33 3.15 -10.71 -4.08
CA ILE A 33 2.82 -9.44 -4.69
C ILE A 33 2.07 -8.59 -3.69
N ALA A 34 2.48 -7.33 -3.54
CA ALA A 34 1.81 -6.41 -2.61
C ALA A 34 0.41 -6.11 -3.11
N THR A 35 -0.58 -6.23 -2.24
CA THR A 35 -1.97 -6.07 -2.61
C THR A 35 -2.60 -4.82 -2.02
N VAL A 36 -2.20 -4.42 -0.82
CA VAL A 36 -2.71 -3.21 -0.19
C VAL A 36 -1.54 -2.43 0.35
N PHE A 37 -1.56 -1.14 0.15
CA PHE A 37 -0.58 -0.24 0.71
C PHE A 37 -1.31 0.82 1.52
N LEU A 38 -0.86 1.06 2.73
CA LEU A 38 -1.42 2.09 3.60
C LEU A 38 -0.24 2.88 4.13
N GLY A 39 -0.20 4.17 3.87
CA GLY A 39 0.97 4.91 4.29
C GLY A 39 0.89 6.39 3.96
N THR A 40 2.04 6.95 3.61
CA THR A 40 2.21 8.38 3.41
C THR A 40 2.84 8.61 2.03
N ASP A 41 2.33 9.57 1.31
CA ASP A 41 2.87 9.87 -0.01
C ASP A 41 4.00 10.90 0.10
N ASN A 42 4.54 11.32 -1.06
CA ASN A 42 5.68 12.23 -1.09
C ASN A 42 5.36 13.62 -0.57
N ASN A 43 4.09 13.94 -0.40
CA ASN A 43 3.64 15.22 0.13
C ASN A 43 3.30 15.15 1.61
N ASP A 44 3.66 14.06 2.28
CA ASP A 44 3.37 13.84 3.70
C ASP A 44 1.89 13.66 3.99
N ALA A 45 1.12 13.27 3.01
CA ALA A 45 -0.32 13.04 3.19
C ALA A 45 -0.62 11.54 3.17
N GLY A 46 -1.72 11.17 3.76
CA GLY A 46 -2.12 9.77 3.87
C GLY A 46 -2.57 9.18 2.54
N LEU A 47 -2.39 7.88 2.40
CA LEU A 47 -2.66 7.19 1.14
C LEU A 47 -2.99 5.73 1.41
N VAL A 48 -4.03 5.23 0.77
CA VAL A 48 -4.36 3.81 0.77
C VAL A 48 -4.47 3.37 -0.68
N GLY A 49 -3.72 2.35 -1.06
CA GLY A 49 -3.76 1.82 -2.42
C GLY A 49 -4.15 0.36 -2.40
N VAL A 50 -4.91 -0.05 -3.40
CA VAL A 50 -5.35 -1.43 -3.57
C VAL A 50 -4.94 -1.88 -4.95
N ASN A 51 -4.18 -2.97 -5.01
CA ASN A 51 -3.67 -3.50 -6.26
C ASN A 51 -4.41 -4.77 -6.64
N ASN A 52 -4.40 -5.08 -7.92
CA ASN A 52 -4.93 -6.37 -8.35
C ASN A 52 -3.88 -7.45 -8.11
N ASN A 53 -4.20 -8.68 -8.47
CA ASN A 53 -3.32 -9.81 -8.16
C ASN A 53 -2.04 -9.84 -8.98
N SER A 54 -1.87 -8.96 -9.95
CA SER A 54 -0.60 -8.85 -10.66
C SER A 54 0.20 -7.62 -10.23
N GLY A 55 -0.27 -6.91 -9.20
CA GLY A 55 0.49 -5.79 -8.64
C GLY A 55 0.16 -4.45 -9.27
N ARG A 56 -0.86 -4.37 -10.11
CA ARG A 56 -1.24 -3.11 -10.74
C ARG A 56 -2.24 -2.40 -9.87
N LEU A 57 -2.09 -1.09 -9.76
CA LEU A 57 -2.98 -0.30 -8.93
C LEU A 57 -4.40 -0.34 -9.50
N GLY A 58 -5.36 -0.67 -8.67
CA GLY A 58 -6.76 -0.69 -9.07
C GLY A 58 -7.55 0.47 -8.53
N ALA A 59 -7.23 0.92 -7.33
CA ALA A 59 -7.94 2.04 -6.71
C ALA A 59 -7.07 2.65 -5.65
N PHE A 60 -7.29 3.94 -5.35
CA PHE A 60 -6.63 4.49 -4.19
C PHE A 60 -7.47 5.61 -3.57
N ILE A 61 -7.20 5.85 -2.30
CA ILE A 61 -7.79 6.93 -1.53
C ILE A 61 -6.63 7.76 -1.02
N GLY A 62 -6.69 9.05 -1.24
CA GLY A 62 -5.59 9.93 -0.82
C GLY A 62 -6.06 11.36 -0.71
N ILE A 63 -5.10 12.27 -0.81
CA ILE A 63 -5.37 13.70 -0.67
C ILE A 63 -4.95 14.38 -1.96
N SER A 64 -5.80 15.22 -2.49
CA SER A 64 -5.48 15.97 -3.71
C SER A 64 -4.48 17.07 -3.41
N GLU A 65 -3.97 17.70 -4.47
CA GLU A 65 -3.00 18.77 -4.32
C GLU A 65 -3.52 19.93 -3.52
N ILE A 66 -4.82 20.15 -3.52
CA ILE A 66 -5.41 21.26 -2.78
C ILE A 66 -5.91 20.84 -1.40
N GLY A 67 -5.58 19.63 -0.96
CA GLY A 67 -5.85 19.22 0.41
C GLY A 67 -7.18 18.53 0.63
N ASN A 68 -7.91 18.20 -0.41
CA ASN A 68 -9.19 17.52 -0.28
C ASN A 68 -9.04 16.02 -0.45
N GLY A 69 -9.94 15.27 0.14
CA GLY A 69 -9.95 13.83 -0.04
C GLY A 69 -10.19 13.45 -1.48
N LEU A 70 -9.61 12.35 -1.90
CA LEU A 70 -9.65 11.91 -3.27
C LEU A 70 -9.79 10.40 -3.31
N LEU A 71 -10.73 9.92 -4.11
CA LEU A 71 -10.90 8.49 -4.34
C LEU A 71 -10.84 8.27 -5.85
N GLU A 72 -9.94 7.40 -6.29
CA GLU A 72 -9.80 7.11 -7.71
C GLU A 72 -9.79 5.62 -7.94
N THR A 73 -10.35 5.21 -9.07
CA THR A 73 -10.24 3.84 -9.52
C THR A 73 -9.63 3.87 -10.91
N THR A 74 -8.90 2.81 -11.25
CA THR A 74 -8.34 2.70 -12.59
C THR A 74 -9.20 1.72 -13.37
N GLU A 75 -9.31 1.96 -14.67
CA GLU A 75 -9.99 1.02 -15.53
C GLU A 75 -8.98 0.34 -16.35
N LYS A 76 -9.22 -0.93 -16.65
CA LYS A 76 -8.25 -1.66 -17.35
C LYS A 76 -8.43 -1.80 -18.71
#